data_18bb3d77d8bc8711e4ab24e51f51d4ef
#
_entry.id   18bb3d77d8bc8711e4ab24e51f51d4ef
#
_cell.length_a   1.000
_cell.length_b   1.000
_cell.length_c   1.000
_cell.angle_alpha   90.00
_cell.angle_beta   90.00
_cell.angle_gamma   90.00
#
_symmetry.space_group_name_H-M   'P 1'
#
loop_
_entity.id
_entity.type
_entity.pdbx_description
1 polymer ?
#
loop_
_entity_poly.entity_id
_entity_poly.type
_entity_poly.pdbx_seq_one_letter_code
_entity_poly.pdbx_strand_id
1 'polypeptide(L)'
;MLFRSGYVVEGGGQRVYHSGDTAYFEGFSEIGARLKPEVALLPIGAYFPDAYRSVHTSPEEAVRGFVELGAERMVPMHYGTFRLGREPMEEPLQRLEAEAVRLGIKGRVKVLEEGETMHLCPAASIP
;
A
#
# COMPACT_ATOMS: atom_id res chain seq x y z
N MET A 1 4.57 -16.97 -17.50
CA MET A 1 4.76 -15.54 -17.20
C MET A 1 3.46 -14.98 -16.65
N LEU A 2 3.47 -14.57 -15.41
CA LEU A 2 2.28 -13.95 -14.81
C LEU A 2 2.35 -12.45 -15.08
N PHE A 3 1.40 -11.93 -15.83
CA PHE A 3 1.23 -10.49 -16.00
C PHE A 3 0.54 -9.94 -14.75
N ARG A 4 1.21 -9.02 -14.09
CA ARG A 4 0.65 -8.29 -12.94
C ARG A 4 0.47 -6.83 -13.34
N SER A 5 -0.64 -6.26 -12.94
CA SER A 5 -0.99 -4.89 -13.29
C SER A 5 -1.41 -4.12 -12.05
N GLY A 6 -0.94 -2.88 -11.97
CA GLY A 6 -1.46 -1.88 -11.07
C GLY A 6 -2.20 -0.82 -11.85
N TYR A 7 -3.07 -0.06 -11.17
CA TYR A 7 -3.91 0.94 -11.79
C TYR A 7 -3.91 2.22 -10.97
N VAL A 8 -3.94 3.35 -11.66
CA VAL A 8 -4.32 4.62 -11.04
C VAL A 8 -5.74 4.93 -11.49
N VAL A 9 -6.63 5.07 -10.52
CA VAL A 9 -8.02 5.49 -10.74
C VAL A 9 -8.12 6.97 -10.43
N GLU A 10 -8.64 7.75 -11.36
CA GLU A 10 -8.79 9.19 -11.22
C GLU A 10 -10.27 9.57 -11.25
N GLY A 11 -10.70 10.37 -10.28
CA GLY A 11 -12.07 10.87 -10.21
C GLY A 11 -12.22 11.88 -9.08
N GLY A 12 -13.13 12.85 -9.25
CA GLY A 12 -13.38 13.87 -8.23
C GLY A 12 -12.14 14.70 -7.85
N GLY A 13 -11.14 14.81 -8.71
CA GLY A 13 -9.88 15.50 -8.43
C GLY A 13 -8.91 14.68 -7.56
N GLN A 14 -9.19 13.42 -7.34
CA GLN A 14 -8.33 12.50 -6.57
C GLN A 14 -7.78 11.39 -7.46
N ARG A 15 -6.59 10.90 -7.13
CA ARG A 15 -5.94 9.77 -7.78
C ARG A 15 -5.60 8.71 -6.75
N VAL A 16 -6.08 7.51 -6.99
CA VAL A 16 -5.85 6.35 -6.12
C VAL A 16 -5.07 5.30 -6.90
N TYR A 17 -3.91 4.94 -6.39
CA TYR A 17 -3.10 3.86 -6.94
C TYR A 17 -3.42 2.56 -6.23
N HIS A 18 -3.78 1.54 -7.00
CA HIS A 18 -3.92 0.18 -6.55
C HIS A 18 -2.82 -0.65 -7.21
N SER A 19 -1.87 -1.12 -6.43
CA SER A 19 -0.69 -1.81 -6.97
C SER A 19 -1.00 -3.19 -7.57
N GLY A 20 -2.17 -3.75 -7.27
CA GLY A 20 -2.39 -5.17 -7.48
C GLY A 20 -1.52 -6.00 -6.52
N ASP A 21 -1.49 -7.29 -6.75
CA ASP A 21 -0.65 -8.23 -6.01
C ASP A 21 0.77 -8.20 -6.60
N THR A 22 1.61 -7.37 -6.03
CA THR A 22 2.98 -7.12 -6.52
C THR A 22 4.03 -7.38 -5.45
N ALA A 23 5.25 -7.69 -5.89
CA ALA A 23 6.45 -7.53 -5.08
C ALA A 23 6.91 -6.06 -5.07
N TYR A 24 7.82 -5.72 -4.17
CA TYR A 24 8.53 -4.45 -4.27
C TYR A 24 9.32 -4.40 -5.60
N PHE A 25 9.27 -3.25 -6.27
CA PHE A 25 10.06 -3.01 -7.47
C PHE A 25 10.42 -1.52 -7.57
N GLU A 26 11.43 -1.20 -8.34
CA GLU A 26 11.96 0.17 -8.44
C GLU A 26 11.04 1.16 -9.16
N GLY A 27 9.99 0.67 -9.82
CA GLY A 27 9.05 1.49 -10.58
C GLY A 27 8.11 2.37 -9.75
N PHE A 28 8.04 2.19 -8.42
CA PHE A 28 7.17 3.01 -7.58
C PHE A 28 7.51 4.50 -7.67
N SER A 29 8.78 4.86 -7.70
CA SER A 29 9.19 6.26 -7.86
C SER A 29 8.78 6.85 -9.20
N GLU A 30 8.85 6.06 -10.28
CA GLU A 30 8.41 6.49 -11.61
C GLU A 30 6.89 6.69 -11.67
N ILE A 31 6.12 5.75 -11.10
CA ILE A 31 4.66 5.88 -10.99
C ILE A 31 4.31 7.15 -10.23
N GLY A 32 4.97 7.39 -9.10
CA GLY A 32 4.76 8.59 -8.30
C GLY A 32 5.05 9.87 -9.06
N ALA A 33 6.17 9.92 -9.77
CA ALA A 33 6.57 11.09 -10.56
C ALA A 33 5.61 11.38 -11.73
N ARG A 34 5.13 10.33 -12.41
CA ARG A 34 4.29 10.47 -13.60
C ARG A 34 2.81 10.64 -13.28
N LEU A 35 2.30 9.88 -12.32
CA LEU A 35 0.85 9.79 -12.08
C LEU A 35 0.40 10.51 -10.81
N LYS A 36 1.31 10.78 -9.89
CA LYS A 36 1.09 11.57 -8.66
C LYS A 36 -0.16 11.14 -7.88
N PRO A 37 -0.26 9.87 -7.48
CA PRO A 37 -1.40 9.43 -6.68
C PRO A 37 -1.38 10.06 -5.29
N GLU A 38 -2.53 10.45 -4.77
CA GLU A 38 -2.68 10.91 -3.40
C GLU A 38 -2.80 9.76 -2.41
N VAL A 39 -3.40 8.65 -2.84
CA VAL A 39 -3.61 7.45 -2.02
C VAL A 39 -3.00 6.24 -2.70
N ALA A 40 -2.30 5.42 -1.94
CA ALA A 40 -1.72 4.17 -2.42
C ALA A 40 -2.27 2.98 -1.62
N LEU A 41 -2.89 2.02 -2.33
CA LEU A 41 -3.26 0.72 -1.78
C LEU A 41 -2.13 -0.26 -2.10
N LEU A 42 -1.45 -0.76 -1.06
CA LEU A 42 -0.27 -1.60 -1.19
C LEU A 42 -0.41 -2.90 -0.38
N PRO A 43 0.05 -4.04 -0.93
CA PRO A 43 -0.03 -5.31 -0.25
C PRO A 43 0.99 -5.38 0.89
N ILE A 44 0.62 -6.08 1.96
CA ILE A 44 1.50 -6.27 3.12
C ILE A 44 1.55 -7.72 3.61
N GLY A 45 0.96 -8.67 2.88
CA GLY A 45 0.85 -10.07 3.30
C GLY A 45 1.51 -11.05 2.34
N ALA A 46 1.64 -12.31 2.78
CA ALA A 46 2.22 -13.41 2.02
C ALA A 46 3.72 -13.23 1.71
N TYR A 47 4.47 -12.70 2.64
CA TYR A 47 5.90 -12.41 2.47
C TYR A 47 6.84 -13.46 3.09
N PHE A 48 6.32 -14.40 3.85
CA PHE A 48 7.14 -15.45 4.47
C PHE A 48 6.71 -16.83 3.96
N PRO A 49 7.64 -17.73 3.58
CA PRO A 49 9.12 -17.57 3.57
C PRO A 49 9.64 -16.46 2.66
N ASP A 50 10.88 -16.01 2.89
CA ASP A 50 11.51 -14.91 2.14
C ASP A 50 11.45 -15.08 0.61
N ALA A 51 11.45 -16.31 0.11
CA ALA A 51 11.30 -16.57 -1.32
C ALA A 51 9.99 -15.99 -1.89
N TYR A 52 8.95 -15.80 -1.06
CA TYR A 52 7.69 -15.22 -1.49
C TYR A 52 7.81 -13.73 -1.82
N ARG A 53 8.81 -13.05 -1.28
CA ARG A 53 9.06 -11.62 -1.56
C ARG A 53 9.47 -11.36 -3.01
N SER A 54 9.78 -12.37 -3.78
CA SER A 54 9.98 -12.24 -5.23
C SER A 54 8.67 -11.92 -5.98
N VAL A 55 7.53 -12.19 -5.37
CA VAL A 55 6.19 -12.00 -5.96
C VAL A 55 5.21 -11.28 -5.05
N HIS A 56 5.55 -11.11 -3.77
CA HIS A 56 4.75 -10.43 -2.75
C HIS A 56 5.58 -9.37 -2.03
N THR A 57 4.92 -8.49 -1.31
CA THR A 57 5.56 -7.37 -0.63
C THR A 57 5.49 -7.56 0.89
N SER A 58 6.60 -7.39 1.59
CA SER A 58 6.59 -7.29 3.06
C SER A 58 6.05 -5.93 3.52
N PRO A 59 5.60 -5.80 4.78
CA PRO A 59 5.14 -4.50 5.29
C PRO A 59 6.17 -3.39 5.15
N GLU A 60 7.44 -3.66 5.41
CA GLU A 60 8.52 -2.68 5.29
C GLU A 60 8.76 -2.26 3.83
N GLU A 61 8.68 -3.21 2.92
CA GLU A 61 8.79 -2.93 1.48
C GLU A 61 7.60 -2.12 0.97
N ALA A 62 6.39 -2.39 1.50
CA ALA A 62 5.21 -1.61 1.17
C ALA A 62 5.35 -0.15 1.64
N VAL A 63 5.86 0.07 2.85
CA VAL A 63 6.14 1.43 3.35
C VAL A 63 7.18 2.11 2.49
N ARG A 64 8.24 1.41 2.09
CA ARG A 64 9.25 1.94 1.17
C ARG A 64 8.62 2.36 -0.16
N GLY A 65 7.81 1.49 -0.75
CA GLY A 65 7.10 1.80 -2.00
C GLY A 65 6.18 3.00 -1.85
N PHE A 66 5.47 3.11 -0.73
CA PHE A 66 4.63 4.25 -0.42
C PHE A 66 5.41 5.57 -0.38
N VAL A 67 6.56 5.57 0.28
CA VAL A 67 7.43 6.77 0.34
C VAL A 67 7.94 7.13 -1.06
N GLU A 68 8.37 6.14 -1.84
CA GLU A 68 8.86 6.35 -3.21
C GLU A 68 7.75 6.84 -4.16
N LEU A 69 6.51 6.40 -3.98
CA LEU A 69 5.35 6.92 -4.70
C LEU A 69 5.08 8.40 -4.41
N GLY A 70 5.49 8.90 -3.26
CA GLY A 70 5.18 10.26 -2.82
C GLY A 70 3.69 10.48 -2.54
N ALA A 71 2.92 9.44 -2.31
CA ALA A 71 1.50 9.55 -1.97
C ALA A 71 1.31 10.13 -0.56
N GLU A 72 0.16 10.73 -0.32
CA GLU A 72 -0.16 11.34 0.97
C GLU A 72 -0.60 10.31 2.00
N ARG A 73 -1.34 9.29 1.56
CA ARG A 73 -1.91 8.26 2.42
C ARG A 73 -1.69 6.86 1.85
N MET A 74 -1.44 5.93 2.75
CA MET A 74 -1.33 4.51 2.46
C MET A 74 -2.50 3.75 3.08
N VAL A 75 -3.11 2.87 2.31
CA VAL A 75 -4.08 1.88 2.81
C VAL A 75 -3.47 0.49 2.55
N PRO A 76 -3.19 -0.28 3.60
CA PRO A 76 -2.69 -1.65 3.42
C PRO A 76 -3.80 -2.57 2.91
N MET A 77 -3.42 -3.54 2.10
CA MET A 77 -4.31 -4.57 1.56
C MET A 77 -3.61 -5.93 1.49
N HIS A 78 -4.32 -6.95 1.03
CA HIS A 78 -3.77 -8.29 0.78
C HIS A 78 -3.24 -8.96 2.06
N TYR A 79 -4.02 -8.90 3.14
CA TYR A 79 -3.71 -9.53 4.41
C TYR A 79 -5.00 -9.88 5.18
N GLY A 80 -4.89 -10.72 6.20
CA GLY A 80 -5.92 -10.91 7.23
C GLY A 80 -7.08 -11.85 6.88
N THR A 81 -7.46 -12.01 5.61
CA THR A 81 -8.60 -12.83 5.21
C THR A 81 -8.24 -14.30 5.01
N PHE A 82 -7.18 -14.56 4.26
CA PHE A 82 -6.67 -15.90 3.99
C PHE A 82 -5.21 -16.01 4.41
N ARG A 83 -4.84 -17.17 4.91
CA ARG A 83 -3.44 -17.47 5.23
C ARG A 83 -2.71 -17.89 3.95
N LEU A 84 -2.21 -16.91 3.22
CA LEU A 84 -1.50 -17.13 1.95
C LEU A 84 -0.02 -17.44 2.17
N GLY A 85 0.62 -16.79 3.15
CA GLY A 85 1.97 -17.05 3.58
C GLY A 85 2.02 -17.93 4.83
N ARG A 86 3.22 -18.04 5.40
CA ARG A 86 3.44 -18.76 6.67
C ARG A 86 3.63 -17.83 7.86
N GLU A 87 3.64 -16.52 7.64
CA GLU A 87 3.64 -15.53 8.72
C GLU A 87 2.35 -15.63 9.54
N PRO A 88 2.39 -15.31 10.85
CA PRO A 88 1.18 -15.18 11.66
C PRO A 88 0.22 -14.14 11.06
N MET A 89 -1.08 -14.37 11.18
CA MET A 89 -2.11 -13.54 10.53
C MET A 89 -2.08 -12.07 11.00
N GLU A 90 -1.72 -11.84 12.24
CA GLU A 90 -1.63 -10.51 12.85
C GLU A 90 -0.30 -9.79 12.58
N GLU A 91 0.75 -10.52 12.18
CA GLU A 91 2.10 -9.97 12.02
C GLU A 91 2.18 -8.86 10.96
N PRO A 92 1.51 -8.95 9.79
CA PRO A 92 1.58 -7.89 8.78
C PRO A 92 1.24 -6.51 9.32
N LEU A 93 0.16 -6.39 10.07
CA LEU A 93 -0.24 -5.09 10.67
C LEU A 93 0.72 -4.63 11.76
N GLN A 94 1.21 -5.54 12.59
CA GLN A 94 2.19 -5.21 13.64
C GLN A 94 3.49 -4.66 13.02
N ARG A 95 3.98 -5.31 11.97
CA ARG A 95 5.19 -4.88 11.28
C ARG A 95 4.98 -3.57 10.53
N LEU A 96 3.82 -3.40 9.89
CA LEU A 96 3.45 -2.14 9.23
C LEU A 96 3.45 -0.99 10.23
N GLU A 97 2.80 -1.16 11.37
CA GLU A 97 2.74 -0.13 12.41
C GLU A 97 4.12 0.22 12.95
N ALA A 98 4.93 -0.80 13.26
CA ALA A 98 6.29 -0.59 13.74
C ALA A 98 7.14 0.21 12.75
N GLU A 99 7.07 -0.11 11.47
CA GLU A 99 7.82 0.61 10.43
C GLU A 99 7.30 2.03 10.21
N ALA A 100 5.97 2.22 10.23
CA ALA A 100 5.36 3.55 10.12
C ALA A 100 5.74 4.46 11.29
N VAL A 101 5.80 3.92 12.50
CA VAL A 101 6.28 4.65 13.69
C VAL A 101 7.77 4.99 13.55
N ARG A 102 8.60 4.02 13.13
CA ARG A 102 10.04 4.22 12.95
C ARG A 102 10.35 5.36 11.98
N LEU A 103 9.56 5.49 10.92
CA LEU A 103 9.74 6.54 9.90
C LEU A 103 8.94 7.82 10.20
N GLY A 104 8.17 7.87 11.29
CA GLY A 104 7.38 9.05 11.64
C GLY A 104 6.18 9.32 10.73
N ILE A 105 5.67 8.29 10.05
CA ILE A 105 4.57 8.40 9.07
C ILE A 105 3.28 7.70 9.49
N LYS A 106 3.18 7.29 10.77
CA LYS A 106 2.00 6.57 11.28
C LYS A 106 0.68 7.28 10.94
N GLY A 107 0.63 8.62 11.02
CA GLY A 107 -0.56 9.40 10.70
C GLY A 107 -0.97 9.39 9.22
N ARG A 108 -0.11 8.87 8.33
CA ARG A 108 -0.38 8.74 6.90
C ARG A 108 -0.81 7.33 6.50
N VAL A 109 -0.76 6.36 7.42
CA VAL A 109 -1.19 4.98 7.20
C VAL A 109 -2.58 4.80 7.78
N LYS A 110 -3.55 4.48 6.93
CA LYS A 110 -4.93 4.23 7.33
C LYS A 110 -5.27 2.75 7.14
N VAL A 111 -5.39 2.05 8.25
CA VAL A 111 -5.91 0.67 8.27
C VAL A 111 -7.43 0.74 8.26
N LEU A 112 -8.06 0.10 7.27
CA LEU A 112 -9.51 0.00 7.15
C LEU A 112 -9.97 -1.40 7.55
N GLU A 113 -11.03 -1.48 8.33
CA GLU A 113 -11.74 -2.74 8.58
C GLU A 113 -12.66 -3.08 7.41
N GLU A 114 -13.06 -4.35 7.32
CA GLU A 114 -14.01 -4.78 6.30
C GLU A 114 -15.32 -3.98 6.42
N GLY A 115 -15.73 -3.36 5.32
CA GLY A 115 -16.93 -2.50 5.26
C GLY A 115 -16.69 -1.05 5.69
N GLU A 116 -15.51 -0.71 6.21
CA GLU A 116 -15.17 0.67 6.54
C GLU A 116 -14.92 1.49 5.26
N THR A 117 -15.34 2.74 5.28
CA THR A 117 -15.16 3.69 4.18
C THR A 117 -14.25 4.84 4.60
N MET A 118 -13.26 5.14 3.76
CA MET A 118 -12.45 6.34 3.89
C MET A 118 -12.89 7.36 2.84
N HIS A 119 -13.28 8.55 3.27
CA HIS A 119 -13.64 9.64 2.36
C HIS A 119 -12.41 10.44 1.95
N LEU A 120 -12.28 10.67 0.66
CA LEU A 120 -11.23 11.51 0.09
C LEU A 120 -11.82 12.87 -0.24
N CYS A 121 -11.43 13.89 0.51
CA CYS A 121 -11.87 15.26 0.25
C CYS A 121 -10.79 16.00 -0.55
N PRO A 122 -11.10 16.53 -1.74
CA PRO A 122 -10.18 17.40 -2.45
C PRO A 122 -9.89 18.65 -1.60
N ALA A 123 -8.61 19.04 -1.52
CA ALA A 123 -8.22 20.25 -0.79
C ALA A 123 -8.90 21.53 -1.33
N ALA A 124 -9.37 21.51 -2.57
CA ALA A 124 -10.02 22.62 -3.24
C ALA A 124 -11.53 22.72 -3.00
N SER A 125 -12.13 21.85 -2.17
CA SER A 125 -13.57 21.83 -1.92
C SER A 125 -14.03 22.66 -0.73
N ILE A 126 -13.14 23.46 -0.15
CA ILE A 126 -13.50 24.43 0.90
C ILE A 126 -13.83 25.76 0.23
N PRO A 127 -15.08 26.19 0.26
CA PRO A 127 -15.44 27.50 -0.26
C PRO A 127 -14.79 28.63 0.56
#